data_69a078d28f3e361d4e9462e6aa3c368a
#
_entry.id   69a078d28f3e361d4e9462e6aa3c368a
#
_cell.length_a   1.000
_cell.length_b   1.000
_cell.length_c   1.000
_cell.angle_alpha   90.00
_cell.angle_beta   90.00
_cell.angle_gamma   90.00
#
_symmetry.space_group_name_H-M   'P 1'
#
loop_
_entity.id
_entity.type
_entity.pdbx_description
1 polymer ?
#
loop_
_entity_poly.entity_id
_entity_poly.type
_entity_poly.pdbx_seq_one_letter_code
_entity_poly.pdbx_strand_id
1 'polypeptide(L)'
;MKSSLDTLLGEKEEIIYVKGSGKDMGNIEEDGFPALEMKNLLGMRKLIELDDFQMVNYQRKYMLDTSFPNASVETLLHAFLPHKFVDHSHSNAILSLIDQPNPEKICKHVFGDEMGIVPYIMPGFELAKKASEVFDKNPNVKGLILLNHGIFTFANNAKESYERMIKYITKAEKELTKKSKSIRVSKYVEKKISISEVSNLIRQQIANKRGDDFERKVVYFNKPKFFDELFSHPNLKKFTNEGPVTPDHVIRIKSKPLIIDLSKEKSNNLEKIIIQSIENFKENYKKYFKRNHKYNSSASMLDPYPRLILVKGIGIFSTGPTFKDAKIAMDVGLNSLSVILQAAKFGNFKSIPEKEIFRMEYWPLELAKIKNSSQKLKGQVAVVTGGLGGIGYITAQKFKTEGADVIIIDIINPENIKQDITGMSYIKCDITNENKVRDVFKQISSIYGGVDILISNAGFATVESLEKLTKQQFDKSFDLNLFAHHYFVKHGVEIMKRQKTRGVVLFNISKQAVNPGKNYAAYGLTKAALLFLMKQYVTEYSDYGIRFNGVNADRIRSGLMTNDMITKRSKARGLTTKQYMSGNLLKQEVKAIDVADAFYHLALSYKSTASVITVDGGNLESSFR
;
A
#
# COMPACT_ATOMS: atom_id res chain seq x y z
N MET A 1 25.62 7.03 14.93
CA MET A 1 27.03 7.52 14.98
C MET A 1 27.17 8.58 16.06
N LYS A 2 28.16 8.46 16.93
CA LYS A 2 28.49 9.52 17.92
C LYS A 2 29.47 10.52 17.32
N SER A 3 29.29 11.79 17.66
CA SER A 3 30.09 12.91 17.16
C SER A 3 30.12 14.04 18.19
N SER A 4 30.83 15.12 17.90
CA SER A 4 30.75 16.37 18.64
C SER A 4 30.39 17.51 17.70
N LEU A 5 29.65 18.49 18.20
CA LEU A 5 29.24 19.69 17.49
C LEU A 5 29.68 20.91 18.30
N ASP A 6 30.17 21.94 17.64
CA ASP A 6 30.42 23.24 18.30
C ASP A 6 29.08 23.99 18.42
N THR A 7 28.69 24.32 19.65
CA THR A 7 27.48 25.08 19.91
C THR A 7 27.64 26.57 19.50
N LEU A 8 26.55 27.28 19.40
CA LEU A 8 26.55 28.73 19.15
C LEU A 8 27.34 29.53 20.22
N LEU A 9 27.53 28.96 21.41
CA LEU A 9 28.29 29.55 22.51
C LEU A 9 29.77 29.13 22.50
N GLY A 10 30.23 28.37 21.49
CA GLY A 10 31.63 27.92 21.38
C GLY A 10 31.99 26.73 22.25
N GLU A 11 31.02 26.08 22.89
CA GLU A 11 31.22 24.85 23.66
C GLU A 11 31.11 23.62 22.75
N LYS A 12 31.88 22.57 23.05
CA LYS A 12 31.73 21.26 22.37
C LYS A 12 30.66 20.44 23.06
N GLU A 13 29.67 20.05 22.29
CA GLU A 13 28.58 19.15 22.73
C GLU A 13 28.71 17.77 22.08
N GLU A 14 28.69 16.71 22.90
CA GLU A 14 28.63 15.33 22.40
C GLU A 14 27.20 15.01 21.94
N ILE A 15 27.09 14.53 20.71
CA ILE A 15 25.83 14.18 20.06
C ILE A 15 25.84 12.75 19.50
N ILE A 16 24.65 12.23 19.25
CA ILE A 16 24.45 10.98 18.52
C ILE A 16 23.45 11.18 17.36
N TYR A 17 23.85 10.79 16.17
CA TYR A 17 22.96 10.62 15.03
C TYR A 17 22.39 9.21 15.05
N VAL A 18 21.06 9.09 15.05
CA VAL A 18 20.34 7.81 15.04
C VAL A 18 19.30 7.82 13.93
N LYS A 19 19.09 6.66 13.33
CA LYS A 19 18.03 6.52 12.32
C LYS A 19 16.66 6.92 12.87
N GLY A 20 15.96 7.76 12.15
CA GLY A 20 14.60 8.18 12.46
C GLY A 20 13.59 7.03 12.37
N SER A 21 12.61 7.04 13.27
CA SER A 21 11.53 6.05 13.30
C SER A 21 10.73 6.08 11.99
N GLY A 22 10.50 4.92 11.39
CA GLY A 22 9.70 4.76 10.17
C GLY A 22 10.41 5.14 8.85
N LYS A 23 11.67 5.61 8.88
CA LYS A 23 12.45 5.86 7.64
C LYS A 23 12.99 4.54 7.06
N ASP A 24 12.93 4.42 5.74
CA ASP A 24 13.42 3.25 5.00
C ASP A 24 14.91 3.42 4.66
N MET A 25 15.74 2.43 5.05
CA MET A 25 17.18 2.46 4.77
C MET A 25 17.52 2.41 3.29
N GLY A 26 16.60 1.95 2.44
CA GLY A 26 16.82 1.86 0.99
C GLY A 26 16.84 3.22 0.28
N ASN A 27 16.27 4.25 0.91
CA ASN A 27 16.17 5.61 0.36
C ASN A 27 16.29 6.70 1.42
N ILE A 28 16.94 6.40 2.56
CA ILE A 28 17.16 7.37 3.64
C ILE A 28 18.21 8.40 3.22
N GLU A 29 17.93 9.66 3.48
CA GLU A 29 18.82 10.79 3.30
C GLU A 29 19.19 11.41 4.66
N GLU A 30 19.96 12.49 4.67
CA GLU A 30 20.46 13.13 5.89
C GLU A 30 19.31 13.54 6.85
N ASP A 31 18.18 13.98 6.30
CA ASP A 31 16.96 14.31 7.06
C ASP A 31 16.36 13.12 7.83
N GLY A 32 16.80 11.93 7.52
CA GLY A 32 16.41 10.68 8.18
C GLY A 32 17.20 10.38 9.47
N PHE A 33 18.22 11.16 9.83
CA PHE A 33 19.09 10.93 10.97
C PHE A 33 19.06 12.08 11.98
N PRO A 34 18.02 12.16 12.84
CA PRO A 34 17.99 13.16 13.90
C PRO A 34 19.22 13.06 14.79
N ALA A 35 19.73 14.22 15.21
CA ALA A 35 20.81 14.37 16.20
C ALA A 35 20.25 14.60 17.59
N LEU A 36 20.80 13.95 18.62
CA LEU A 36 20.40 14.08 20.02
C LEU A 36 21.62 14.32 20.92
N GLU A 37 21.41 15.05 22.01
CA GLU A 37 22.42 15.35 23.04
C GLU A 37 22.78 14.08 23.83
N MET A 38 24.05 13.67 23.80
CA MET A 38 24.53 12.46 24.48
C MET A 38 24.46 12.55 26.00
N LYS A 39 24.82 13.69 26.60
CA LYS A 39 24.85 13.91 28.05
C LYS A 39 23.51 13.53 28.70
N ASN A 40 22.41 13.99 28.13
CA ASN A 40 21.08 13.76 28.66
C ASN A 40 20.61 12.31 28.43
N LEU A 41 20.93 11.71 27.28
CA LEU A 41 20.64 10.31 27.01
C LEU A 41 21.39 9.38 27.96
N LEU A 42 22.69 9.61 28.22
CA LEU A 42 23.48 8.83 29.17
C LEU A 42 22.98 9.00 30.62
N GLY A 43 22.44 10.19 30.95
CA GLY A 43 21.81 10.44 32.25
C GLY A 43 20.64 9.50 32.54
N MET A 44 19.87 9.12 31.51
CA MET A 44 18.74 8.18 31.65
C MET A 44 19.17 6.78 32.07
N ARG A 45 20.42 6.35 31.81
CA ARG A 45 20.93 5.05 32.24
C ARG A 45 20.87 4.86 33.76
N LYS A 46 20.88 5.95 34.53
CA LYS A 46 20.80 5.94 36.00
C LYS A 46 19.41 5.67 36.54
N LEU A 47 18.36 5.81 35.70
CA LEU A 47 16.97 5.59 36.11
C LEU A 47 16.72 4.11 36.39
N ILE A 48 15.87 3.83 37.37
CA ILE A 48 15.43 2.46 37.69
C ILE A 48 14.45 2.01 36.62
N GLU A 49 13.48 2.82 36.29
CA GLU A 49 12.43 2.58 35.30
C GLU A 49 12.15 3.85 34.49
N LEU A 50 11.65 3.70 33.30
CA LEU A 50 11.25 4.78 32.42
C LEU A 50 10.15 4.23 31.49
N ASP A 51 8.96 4.83 31.55
CA ASP A 51 7.89 4.44 30.66
C ASP A 51 8.13 4.93 29.22
N ASP A 52 7.47 4.29 28.27
CA ASP A 52 7.68 4.55 26.84
C ASP A 52 7.34 5.99 26.43
N PHE A 53 6.28 6.56 27.02
CA PHE A 53 5.85 7.92 26.72
C PHE A 53 6.88 8.94 27.23
N GLN A 54 7.35 8.74 28.45
CA GLN A 54 8.42 9.56 29.03
C GLN A 54 9.70 9.43 28.20
N MET A 55 10.08 8.19 27.83
CA MET A 55 11.27 7.93 27.00
C MET A 55 11.23 8.71 25.68
N VAL A 56 10.13 8.62 24.93
CA VAL A 56 10.00 9.29 23.65
C VAL A 56 9.98 10.82 23.83
N ASN A 57 9.29 11.33 24.87
CA ASN A 57 9.25 12.76 25.16
C ASN A 57 10.63 13.31 25.53
N TYR A 58 11.42 12.58 26.33
CA TYR A 58 12.77 12.98 26.66
C TYR A 58 13.70 12.91 25.46
N GLN A 59 13.64 11.87 24.65
CA GLN A 59 14.38 11.81 23.39
C GLN A 59 14.05 13.02 22.50
N ARG A 60 12.75 13.33 22.33
CA ARG A 60 12.32 14.48 21.53
C ARG A 60 12.78 15.81 22.10
N LYS A 61 12.76 15.96 23.42
CA LYS A 61 13.23 17.18 24.12
C LYS A 61 14.71 17.46 23.84
N TYR A 62 15.51 16.41 23.69
CA TYR A 62 16.96 16.50 23.51
C TYR A 62 17.41 16.30 22.07
N MET A 63 16.48 16.35 21.10
CA MET A 63 16.80 16.51 19.69
C MET A 63 17.30 17.93 19.43
N LEU A 64 18.37 18.07 18.66
CA LEU A 64 18.89 19.38 18.27
C LEU A 64 17.93 20.12 17.33
N ASP A 65 17.19 19.39 16.51
CA ASP A 65 16.17 19.92 15.60
C ASP A 65 14.93 19.02 15.64
N THR A 66 13.82 19.58 16.13
CA THR A 66 12.55 18.88 16.27
C THR A 66 11.75 18.79 14.96
N SER A 67 12.21 19.40 13.87
CA SER A 67 11.63 19.22 12.52
C SER A 67 11.95 17.86 11.92
N PHE A 68 13.02 17.20 12.39
CA PHE A 68 13.37 15.82 12.01
C PHE A 68 12.36 14.81 12.56
N PRO A 69 12.29 13.60 11.97
CA PRO A 69 11.47 12.52 12.49
C PRO A 69 11.92 12.12 13.91
N ASN A 70 11.01 11.61 14.73
CA ASN A 70 11.39 11.07 16.03
C ASN A 70 12.50 10.02 15.87
N ALA A 71 13.47 10.03 16.76
CA ALA A 71 14.52 9.04 16.79
C ALA A 71 13.96 7.63 17.05
N SER A 72 14.71 6.58 16.66
CA SER A 72 14.35 5.19 16.92
C SER A 72 14.11 4.95 18.41
N VAL A 73 13.16 4.07 18.74
CA VAL A 73 12.95 3.59 20.13
C VAL A 73 14.20 2.94 20.74
N GLU A 74 15.13 2.52 19.91
CA GLU A 74 16.41 1.91 20.31
C GLU A 74 17.54 2.92 20.50
N THR A 75 17.26 4.21 20.40
CA THR A 75 18.25 5.29 20.58
C THR A 75 19.06 5.15 21.86
N LEU A 76 18.41 4.76 22.98
CA LEU A 76 19.10 4.56 24.25
C LEU A 76 20.11 3.40 24.20
N LEU A 77 19.80 2.31 23.48
CA LEU A 77 20.73 1.21 23.29
C LEU A 77 21.96 1.66 22.50
N HIS A 78 21.76 2.43 21.42
CA HIS A 78 22.87 3.03 20.68
C HIS A 78 23.69 4.01 21.52
N ALA A 79 23.05 4.78 22.41
CA ALA A 79 23.72 5.74 23.27
C ALA A 79 24.53 5.07 24.39
N PHE A 80 23.99 4.01 25.03
CA PHE A 80 24.60 3.35 26.20
C PHE A 80 25.83 2.53 25.86
N LEU A 81 25.97 2.02 24.64
CA LEU A 81 27.18 1.36 24.18
C LEU A 81 28.27 2.43 23.90
N PRO A 82 29.54 2.24 24.35
CA PRO A 82 30.54 3.33 24.32
C PRO A 82 31.11 3.63 22.93
N HIS A 83 30.96 2.73 21.97
CA HIS A 83 31.58 2.84 20.66
C HIS A 83 30.96 3.95 19.79
N LYS A 84 31.79 4.55 18.92
CA LYS A 84 31.37 5.63 18.01
C LYS A 84 30.33 5.19 16.99
N PHE A 85 30.49 4.02 16.41
CA PHE A 85 29.56 3.41 15.43
C PHE A 85 28.91 2.18 16.04
N VAL A 86 27.59 2.13 15.94
CA VAL A 86 26.75 1.03 16.43
C VAL A 86 25.73 0.71 15.33
N ASP A 87 25.85 -0.46 14.71
CA ASP A 87 24.96 -0.96 13.67
C ASP A 87 24.00 -1.99 14.23
N HIS A 88 22.76 -1.97 13.76
CA HIS A 88 21.72 -2.93 14.14
C HIS A 88 21.04 -3.52 12.91
N SER A 89 20.72 -4.81 12.97
CA SER A 89 20.08 -5.53 11.88
C SER A 89 19.19 -6.67 12.37
N HIS A 90 18.05 -6.85 11.72
CA HIS A 90 17.18 -8.04 11.81
C HIS A 90 17.53 -9.02 10.67
N SER A 91 18.79 -9.44 10.58
CA SER A 91 19.26 -10.35 9.53
C SER A 91 18.51 -11.68 9.56
N ASN A 92 18.02 -12.13 8.39
CA ASN A 92 17.29 -13.40 8.26
C ASN A 92 18.09 -14.60 8.77
N ALA A 93 19.41 -14.62 8.53
CA ALA A 93 20.27 -15.69 9.02
C ALA A 93 20.38 -15.70 10.55
N ILE A 94 20.54 -14.52 11.16
CA ILE A 94 20.57 -14.40 12.62
C ILE A 94 19.22 -14.82 13.21
N LEU A 95 18.09 -14.28 12.69
CA LEU A 95 16.76 -14.63 13.16
C LEU A 95 16.49 -16.14 13.06
N SER A 96 16.93 -16.79 11.97
CA SER A 96 16.76 -18.24 11.80
C SER A 96 17.52 -19.08 12.87
N LEU A 97 18.59 -18.54 13.45
CA LEU A 97 19.34 -19.18 14.55
C LEU A 97 18.77 -18.85 15.93
N ILE A 98 18.26 -17.65 16.13
CA ILE A 98 17.80 -17.20 17.46
C ILE A 98 16.32 -17.48 17.72
N ASP A 99 15.54 -17.73 16.67
CA ASP A 99 14.12 -18.12 16.77
C ASP A 99 14.00 -19.65 16.88
N GLN A 100 14.69 -20.22 17.89
CA GLN A 100 14.77 -21.65 18.16
C GLN A 100 14.45 -21.93 19.63
N PRO A 101 14.11 -23.16 20.02
CA PRO A 101 13.84 -23.50 21.42
C PRO A 101 15.01 -23.28 22.39
N ASN A 102 16.26 -23.38 21.92
CA ASN A 102 17.48 -23.24 22.73
C ASN A 102 18.46 -22.26 22.06
N PRO A 103 18.10 -20.99 21.87
CA PRO A 103 18.87 -20.06 21.07
C PRO A 103 20.24 -19.73 21.68
N GLU A 104 20.36 -19.66 23.01
CA GLU A 104 21.62 -19.36 23.69
C GLU A 104 22.71 -20.40 23.38
N LYS A 105 22.38 -21.71 23.42
CA LYS A 105 23.31 -22.77 23.09
C LYS A 105 23.77 -22.69 21.64
N ILE A 106 22.85 -22.35 20.73
CA ILE A 106 23.13 -22.17 19.31
C ILE A 106 24.08 -20.99 19.13
N CYS A 107 23.79 -19.85 19.73
CA CYS A 107 24.62 -18.65 19.65
C CYS A 107 26.02 -18.87 20.19
N LYS A 108 26.16 -19.53 21.35
CA LYS A 108 27.48 -19.89 21.92
C LYS A 108 28.28 -20.81 21.00
N HIS A 109 27.61 -21.78 20.37
CA HIS A 109 28.26 -22.68 19.42
C HIS A 109 28.74 -21.93 18.15
N VAL A 110 27.93 -21.00 17.61
CA VAL A 110 28.22 -20.31 16.34
C VAL A 110 29.21 -19.16 16.54
N PHE A 111 29.04 -18.37 17.60
CA PHE A 111 29.76 -17.11 17.79
C PHE A 111 30.81 -17.15 18.87
N GLY A 112 30.81 -18.19 19.75
CA GLY A 112 31.70 -18.28 20.91
C GLY A 112 31.46 -17.11 21.86
N ASP A 113 32.59 -16.62 22.46
CA ASP A 113 32.56 -15.48 23.38
C ASP A 113 32.75 -14.12 22.69
N GLU A 114 32.79 -14.10 21.33
CA GLU A 114 32.90 -12.86 20.57
C GLU A 114 31.61 -12.01 20.64
N MET A 115 30.45 -12.62 20.97
CA MET A 115 29.14 -11.94 21.01
C MET A 115 28.53 -12.06 22.41
N GLY A 116 28.06 -10.94 22.95
CA GLY A 116 27.21 -10.93 24.14
C GLY A 116 25.79 -11.39 23.78
N ILE A 117 25.16 -12.19 24.66
CA ILE A 117 23.80 -12.68 24.45
C ILE A 117 22.84 -11.96 25.40
N VAL A 118 21.86 -11.28 24.86
CA VAL A 118 20.81 -10.56 25.58
C VAL A 118 19.51 -11.37 25.48
N PRO A 119 18.88 -11.77 26.60
CA PRO A 119 17.60 -12.45 26.55
C PRO A 119 16.52 -11.57 25.92
N TYR A 120 15.42 -12.18 25.46
CA TYR A 120 14.31 -11.38 24.94
C TYR A 120 13.75 -10.43 26.01
N ILE A 121 13.75 -9.16 25.67
CA ILE A 121 13.10 -8.06 26.40
C ILE A 121 12.40 -7.18 25.35
N MET A 122 11.22 -6.68 25.70
CA MET A 122 10.49 -5.77 24.82
C MET A 122 11.36 -4.54 24.47
N PRO A 123 11.42 -4.09 23.20
CA PRO A 123 12.19 -2.91 22.82
C PRO A 123 11.84 -1.68 23.66
N GLY A 124 12.84 -0.86 23.94
CA GLY A 124 12.69 0.34 24.75
C GLY A 124 13.77 0.47 25.83
N PHE A 125 13.44 1.15 26.92
CA PHE A 125 14.38 1.46 28.00
C PHE A 125 14.97 0.21 28.67
N GLU A 126 14.13 -0.76 29.02
CA GLU A 126 14.56 -1.98 29.70
C GLU A 126 15.55 -2.80 28.84
N LEU A 127 15.28 -2.89 27.52
CA LEU A 127 16.19 -3.57 26.60
C LEU A 127 17.53 -2.85 26.51
N ALA A 128 17.53 -1.52 26.40
CA ALA A 128 18.75 -0.71 26.34
C ALA A 128 19.61 -0.89 27.60
N LYS A 129 18.97 -0.90 28.77
CA LYS A 129 19.61 -1.12 30.05
C LYS A 129 20.21 -2.50 30.14
N LYS A 130 19.46 -3.56 29.79
CA LYS A 130 19.93 -4.94 29.82
C LYS A 130 21.08 -5.19 28.85
N ALA A 131 21.00 -4.65 27.66
CA ALA A 131 22.06 -4.74 26.66
C ALA A 131 23.37 -4.10 27.16
N SER A 132 23.26 -2.93 27.80
CA SER A 132 24.44 -2.28 28.42
C SER A 132 25.03 -3.08 29.60
N GLU A 133 24.21 -3.71 30.44
CA GLU A 133 24.67 -4.59 31.51
C GLU A 133 25.42 -5.83 30.97
N VAL A 134 24.94 -6.41 29.86
CA VAL A 134 25.62 -7.54 29.20
C VAL A 134 26.97 -7.10 28.64
N PHE A 135 27.02 -5.91 28.04
CA PHE A 135 28.27 -5.33 27.55
C PHE A 135 29.25 -5.03 28.69
N ASP A 136 28.80 -4.41 29.79
CA ASP A 136 29.67 -4.06 30.95
C ASP A 136 30.30 -5.29 31.61
N LYS A 137 29.59 -6.43 31.60
CA LYS A 137 30.13 -7.71 32.11
C LYS A 137 31.26 -8.29 31.25
N ASN A 138 31.25 -8.01 29.94
CA ASN A 138 32.28 -8.41 29.00
C ASN A 138 32.50 -7.34 27.92
N PRO A 139 33.29 -6.29 28.20
CA PRO A 139 33.53 -5.20 27.27
C PRO A 139 34.34 -5.60 26.01
N ASN A 140 34.88 -6.82 25.98
CA ASN A 140 35.67 -7.31 24.85
C ASN A 140 34.82 -7.87 23.70
N VAL A 141 33.49 -8.04 23.88
CA VAL A 141 32.61 -8.52 22.84
C VAL A 141 32.61 -7.56 21.64
N LYS A 142 32.40 -8.12 20.46
CA LYS A 142 32.40 -7.37 19.18
C LYS A 142 30.99 -6.97 18.72
N GLY A 143 29.98 -7.46 19.45
CA GLY A 143 28.58 -7.21 19.21
C GLY A 143 27.68 -7.89 20.23
N LEU A 144 26.38 -7.73 20.08
CA LEU A 144 25.33 -8.32 20.90
C LEU A 144 24.33 -9.06 20.03
N ILE A 145 23.96 -10.27 20.43
CA ILE A 145 22.80 -10.99 19.89
C ILE A 145 21.63 -10.76 20.84
N LEU A 146 20.58 -10.16 20.36
CA LEU A 146 19.31 -9.98 21.07
C LEU A 146 18.38 -11.11 20.65
N LEU A 147 18.07 -12.03 21.57
CA LEU A 147 17.25 -13.21 21.26
C LEU A 147 15.84 -12.80 20.79
N ASN A 148 15.33 -13.45 19.74
CA ASN A 148 14.08 -13.14 19.07
C ASN A 148 13.94 -11.68 18.60
N HIS A 149 15.07 -11.01 18.30
CA HIS A 149 15.06 -9.61 17.89
C HIS A 149 16.09 -9.35 16.76
N GLY A 150 17.39 -9.54 17.01
CA GLY A 150 18.40 -9.25 16.00
C GLY A 150 19.83 -9.22 16.52
N ILE A 151 20.69 -8.50 15.81
CA ILE A 151 22.12 -8.36 16.10
C ILE A 151 22.54 -6.90 16.15
N PHE A 152 23.41 -6.56 17.08
CA PHE A 152 24.17 -5.31 17.13
C PHE A 152 25.66 -5.61 16.93
N THR A 153 26.34 -4.77 16.14
CA THR A 153 27.79 -4.71 16.05
C THR A 153 28.25 -3.29 16.28
N PHE A 154 29.46 -3.11 16.76
CA PHE A 154 29.95 -1.79 17.11
C PHE A 154 31.47 -1.72 17.02
N ALA A 155 32.00 -0.54 16.67
CA ALA A 155 33.40 -0.19 16.63
C ALA A 155 33.61 1.32 16.70
N ASN A 156 34.87 1.77 16.82
CA ASN A 156 35.19 3.19 16.73
C ASN A 156 35.43 3.65 15.27
N ASN A 157 35.41 2.73 14.32
CA ASN A 157 35.49 2.97 12.89
C ASN A 157 34.26 2.39 12.21
N ALA A 158 33.66 3.14 11.27
CA ALA A 158 32.42 2.75 10.57
C ALA A 158 32.60 1.46 9.75
N LYS A 159 33.72 1.36 9.00
CA LYS A 159 34.03 0.18 8.19
C LYS A 159 34.16 -1.07 9.06
N GLU A 160 34.84 -0.96 10.19
CA GLU A 160 35.01 -2.08 11.10
C GLU A 160 33.68 -2.56 11.71
N SER A 161 32.80 -1.64 12.12
CA SER A 161 31.46 -1.99 12.62
C SER A 161 30.65 -2.74 11.57
N TYR A 162 30.65 -2.24 10.33
CA TYR A 162 29.97 -2.88 9.20
C TYR A 162 30.60 -4.27 8.86
N GLU A 163 31.93 -4.36 8.79
CA GLU A 163 32.60 -5.64 8.50
C GLU A 163 32.34 -6.70 9.58
N ARG A 164 32.22 -6.28 10.85
CA ARG A 164 31.76 -7.16 11.93
C ARG A 164 30.35 -7.67 11.66
N MET A 165 29.43 -6.81 11.26
CA MET A 165 28.07 -7.21 10.90
C MET A 165 28.10 -8.29 9.82
N ILE A 166 28.79 -8.05 8.71
CA ILE A 166 28.93 -9.02 7.61
C ILE A 166 29.60 -10.32 8.10
N LYS A 167 30.67 -10.25 8.90
CA LYS A 167 31.36 -11.43 9.46
C LYS A 167 30.38 -12.34 10.22
N TYR A 168 29.58 -11.78 11.13
CA TYR A 168 28.70 -12.59 11.98
C TYR A 168 27.47 -13.09 11.26
N ILE A 169 26.92 -12.32 10.34
CA ILE A 169 25.84 -12.79 9.45
C ILE A 169 26.36 -13.95 8.60
N THR A 170 27.55 -13.83 8.00
CA THR A 170 28.14 -14.91 7.19
C THR A 170 28.43 -16.17 8.02
N LYS A 171 28.86 -16.03 9.31
CA LYS A 171 28.97 -17.19 10.21
C LYS A 171 27.63 -17.90 10.40
N ALA A 172 26.54 -17.12 10.58
CA ALA A 172 25.19 -17.66 10.73
C ALA A 172 24.73 -18.37 9.45
N GLU A 173 24.93 -17.78 8.28
CA GLU A 173 24.59 -18.38 6.98
C GLU A 173 25.32 -19.70 6.74
N LYS A 174 26.63 -19.76 7.04
CA LYS A 174 27.44 -20.99 6.93
C LYS A 174 26.89 -22.10 7.81
N GLU A 175 26.55 -21.79 9.07
CA GLU A 175 25.99 -22.77 10.00
C GLU A 175 24.62 -23.27 9.55
N LEU A 176 23.76 -22.38 9.09
CA LEU A 176 22.45 -22.72 8.52
C LEU A 176 22.61 -23.63 7.29
N THR A 177 23.49 -23.29 6.37
CA THR A 177 23.74 -24.09 5.17
C THR A 177 24.25 -25.50 5.52
N LYS A 178 25.15 -25.60 6.52
CA LYS A 178 25.75 -26.87 6.95
C LYS A 178 24.74 -27.82 7.61
N LYS A 179 23.79 -27.28 8.38
CA LYS A 179 22.88 -28.09 9.20
C LYS A 179 21.44 -28.18 8.70
N SER A 180 21.04 -27.36 7.71
CA SER A 180 19.67 -27.38 7.20
C SER A 180 19.33 -28.69 6.50
N LYS A 181 18.18 -29.23 6.85
CA LYS A 181 17.63 -30.45 6.23
C LYS A 181 16.96 -30.09 4.92
N SER A 182 17.16 -30.91 3.88
CA SER A 182 16.40 -30.77 2.64
C SER A 182 14.93 -31.17 2.83
N ILE A 183 14.04 -30.44 2.19
CA ILE A 183 12.61 -30.77 2.14
C ILE A 183 12.31 -31.35 0.75
N ARG A 184 11.66 -32.51 0.71
CA ARG A 184 11.17 -33.05 -0.56
C ARG A 184 10.02 -32.16 -1.06
N VAL A 185 10.29 -31.40 -2.10
CA VAL A 185 9.30 -30.49 -2.69
C VAL A 185 8.25 -31.30 -3.46
N SER A 186 7.00 -31.18 -3.03
CA SER A 186 5.85 -31.72 -3.77
C SER A 186 5.43 -30.67 -4.80
N LYS A 187 5.49 -31.01 -6.08
CA LYS A 187 4.89 -30.18 -7.12
C LYS A 187 3.37 -30.21 -6.96
N TYR A 188 2.80 -29.09 -6.61
CA TYR A 188 1.34 -28.94 -6.64
C TYR A 188 0.89 -28.78 -8.07
N VAL A 189 -0.12 -29.58 -8.46
CA VAL A 189 -0.80 -29.38 -9.75
C VAL A 189 -1.50 -28.02 -9.67
N GLU A 190 -1.06 -27.07 -10.49
CA GLU A 190 -1.72 -25.77 -10.59
C GLU A 190 -3.19 -25.99 -11.00
N LYS A 191 -4.09 -25.67 -10.10
CA LYS A 191 -5.51 -25.68 -10.44
C LYS A 191 -5.82 -24.47 -11.32
N LYS A 192 -6.74 -24.62 -12.25
CA LYS A 192 -7.30 -23.54 -13.09
C LYS A 192 -8.18 -22.56 -12.26
N ILE A 193 -7.76 -22.22 -11.04
CA ILE A 193 -8.43 -21.20 -10.20
C ILE A 193 -7.81 -19.86 -10.53
N SER A 194 -8.64 -18.92 -10.91
CA SER A 194 -8.19 -17.57 -11.26
C SER A 194 -7.72 -16.80 -10.03
N ILE A 195 -6.49 -16.26 -10.07
CA ILE A 195 -5.96 -15.37 -9.02
C ILE A 195 -6.92 -14.18 -8.80
N SER A 196 -7.44 -13.62 -9.89
CA SER A 196 -8.37 -12.48 -9.81
C SER A 196 -9.67 -12.84 -9.08
N GLU A 197 -10.18 -14.07 -9.27
CA GLU A 197 -11.38 -14.54 -8.57
C GLU A 197 -11.13 -14.68 -7.07
N VAL A 198 -10.02 -15.30 -6.67
CA VAL A 198 -9.63 -15.43 -5.25
C VAL A 198 -9.42 -14.06 -4.63
N SER A 199 -8.75 -13.13 -5.33
CA SER A 199 -8.53 -11.76 -4.85
C SER A 199 -9.84 -11.02 -4.61
N ASN A 200 -10.79 -11.11 -5.55
CA ASN A 200 -12.11 -10.46 -5.42
C ASN A 200 -12.91 -11.04 -4.23
N LEU A 201 -12.90 -12.37 -4.05
CA LEU A 201 -13.57 -13.01 -2.92
C LEU A 201 -12.95 -12.63 -1.57
N ILE A 202 -11.62 -12.64 -1.48
CA ILE A 202 -10.93 -12.16 -0.26
C ILE A 202 -11.33 -10.72 0.02
N ARG A 203 -11.26 -9.83 -0.99
CA ARG A 203 -11.59 -8.41 -0.84
C ARG A 203 -13.01 -8.19 -0.37
N GLN A 204 -13.97 -8.93 -0.92
CA GLN A 204 -15.36 -8.93 -0.48
C GLN A 204 -15.49 -9.25 1.01
N GLN A 205 -14.80 -10.30 1.48
CA GLN A 205 -14.93 -10.79 2.85
C GLN A 205 -14.25 -9.93 3.90
N ILE A 206 -13.24 -9.13 3.51
CA ILE A 206 -12.51 -8.25 4.43
C ILE A 206 -13.04 -6.80 4.43
N ALA A 207 -14.08 -6.52 3.64
CA ALA A 207 -14.75 -5.22 3.64
C ALA A 207 -15.74 -5.10 4.81
N ASN A 208 -15.70 -3.99 5.53
CA ASN A 208 -16.64 -3.68 6.59
C ASN A 208 -17.75 -2.78 6.08
N LYS A 209 -19.01 -3.16 6.29
CA LYS A 209 -20.13 -2.27 5.97
C LYS A 209 -20.16 -1.12 6.99
N ARG A 210 -20.20 0.12 6.51
CA ARG A 210 -20.34 1.34 7.31
C ARG A 210 -21.48 2.19 6.77
N GLY A 211 -22.63 2.11 7.39
CA GLY A 211 -23.83 2.81 6.91
C GLY A 211 -24.19 2.42 5.48
N ASP A 212 -24.18 3.40 4.59
CA ASP A 212 -24.48 3.22 3.15
C ASP A 212 -23.27 2.82 2.29
N ASP A 213 -22.08 2.67 2.87
CA ASP A 213 -20.85 2.32 2.14
C ASP A 213 -20.07 1.21 2.84
N PHE A 214 -18.89 0.91 2.31
CA PHE A 214 -17.96 -0.08 2.81
C PHE A 214 -16.59 0.54 3.11
N GLU A 215 -16.02 0.22 4.26
CA GLU A 215 -14.59 0.36 4.47
C GLU A 215 -13.90 -0.79 3.74
N ARG A 216 -13.21 -0.47 2.66
CA ARG A 216 -12.57 -1.43 1.78
C ARG A 216 -11.08 -1.58 2.13
N LYS A 217 -10.50 -2.68 1.70
CA LYS A 217 -9.07 -2.93 1.77
C LYS A 217 -8.58 -3.42 0.41
N VAL A 218 -7.32 -3.16 0.13
CA VAL A 218 -6.64 -3.69 -1.06
C VAL A 218 -6.12 -5.09 -0.76
N VAL A 219 -6.15 -5.96 -1.77
CA VAL A 219 -5.61 -7.32 -1.73
C VAL A 219 -4.51 -7.43 -2.77
N TYR A 220 -3.27 -7.68 -2.34
CA TYR A 220 -2.11 -7.82 -3.19
C TYR A 220 -1.63 -9.27 -3.24
N PHE A 221 -1.32 -9.78 -4.42
CA PHE A 221 -0.89 -11.16 -4.66
C PHE A 221 0.59 -11.27 -4.99
N ASN A 222 1.25 -12.31 -4.47
CA ASN A 222 2.60 -12.72 -4.86
C ASN A 222 2.76 -14.24 -4.75
N LYS A 223 3.61 -14.82 -5.62
CA LYS A 223 4.04 -16.22 -5.53
C LYS A 223 5.58 -16.25 -5.50
N PRO A 224 6.19 -16.31 -4.30
CA PRO A 224 7.64 -16.31 -4.16
C PRO A 224 8.27 -17.63 -4.64
N LYS A 225 9.55 -17.60 -5.00
CA LYS A 225 10.28 -18.80 -5.47
C LYS A 225 10.27 -19.96 -4.47
N PHE A 226 10.25 -19.67 -3.16
CA PHE A 226 10.22 -20.67 -2.10
C PHE A 226 8.81 -21.19 -1.77
N PHE A 227 7.79 -20.78 -2.52
CA PHE A 227 6.38 -21.11 -2.24
C PHE A 227 6.13 -22.62 -2.15
N ASP A 228 6.59 -23.37 -3.14
CA ASP A 228 6.35 -24.82 -3.18
C ASP A 228 7.11 -25.56 -2.07
N GLU A 229 8.32 -25.13 -1.73
CA GLU A 229 9.10 -25.64 -0.60
C GLU A 229 8.39 -25.36 0.74
N LEU A 230 7.88 -24.14 0.92
CA LEU A 230 7.14 -23.72 2.12
C LEU A 230 5.91 -24.62 2.35
N PHE A 231 5.08 -24.83 1.32
CA PHE A 231 3.88 -25.63 1.43
C PHE A 231 4.14 -27.15 1.47
N SER A 232 5.34 -27.59 1.10
CA SER A 232 5.76 -28.99 1.23
C SER A 232 6.23 -29.32 2.64
N HIS A 233 6.46 -28.33 3.49
CA HIS A 233 6.91 -28.59 4.87
C HIS A 233 5.78 -29.19 5.71
N PRO A 234 5.96 -30.39 6.32
CA PRO A 234 4.89 -31.11 7.02
C PRO A 234 4.35 -30.34 8.24
N ASN A 235 5.18 -29.53 8.87
CA ASN A 235 4.85 -28.76 10.05
C ASN A 235 4.55 -27.29 9.76
N LEU A 236 4.25 -26.88 8.51
CA LEU A 236 4.01 -25.50 8.12
C LEU A 236 2.99 -24.83 9.06
N LYS A 237 1.83 -25.44 9.26
CA LYS A 237 0.77 -24.90 10.12
C LYS A 237 1.22 -24.69 11.58
N LYS A 238 2.07 -25.60 12.09
CA LYS A 238 2.64 -25.45 13.44
C LYS A 238 3.51 -24.22 13.50
N PHE A 239 4.50 -24.10 12.62
CA PHE A 239 5.49 -23.03 12.66
C PHE A 239 4.88 -21.65 12.38
N THR A 240 4.00 -21.53 11.40
CA THR A 240 3.32 -20.25 11.11
C THR A 240 2.35 -19.81 12.22
N ASN A 241 1.95 -20.73 13.11
CA ASN A 241 1.11 -20.43 14.27
C ASN A 241 1.92 -20.08 15.54
N GLU A 242 3.25 -20.20 15.53
CA GLU A 242 4.10 -19.80 16.69
C GLU A 242 4.09 -18.28 16.91
N GLY A 243 4.11 -17.48 15.84
CA GLY A 243 4.12 -16.01 15.91
C GLY A 243 5.05 -15.37 14.88
N PRO A 244 5.28 -14.06 14.98
CA PRO A 244 6.21 -13.33 14.11
C PRO A 244 7.66 -13.69 14.41
N VAL A 245 8.55 -13.45 13.44
CA VAL A 245 10.01 -13.68 13.58
C VAL A 245 10.71 -12.56 14.35
N THR A 246 10.15 -11.35 14.30
CA THR A 246 10.54 -10.23 15.18
C THR A 246 9.27 -9.61 15.75
N PRO A 247 9.34 -9.03 16.97
CA PRO A 247 8.16 -8.53 17.66
C PRO A 247 7.38 -7.48 16.85
N ASP A 248 8.09 -6.55 16.19
CA ASP A 248 7.56 -5.41 15.45
C ASP A 248 6.79 -5.81 14.17
N HIS A 249 7.05 -6.98 13.60
CA HIS A 249 6.31 -7.46 12.43
C HIS A 249 4.80 -7.63 12.69
N VAL A 250 4.40 -7.86 13.96
CA VAL A 250 3.00 -8.15 14.31
C VAL A 250 2.04 -7.04 13.89
N ILE A 251 2.46 -5.78 13.91
CA ILE A 251 1.61 -4.64 13.51
C ILE A 251 1.29 -4.64 12.02
N ARG A 252 2.14 -5.26 11.19
CA ARG A 252 2.00 -5.30 9.73
C ARG A 252 1.33 -6.58 9.23
N ILE A 253 1.65 -7.73 9.86
CA ILE A 253 1.18 -9.04 9.37
C ILE A 253 0.31 -9.81 10.38
N LYS A 254 0.02 -9.20 11.56
CA LYS A 254 -0.59 -9.86 12.72
C LYS A 254 0.26 -11.02 13.27
N SER A 255 -0.20 -11.60 14.36
CA SER A 255 0.53 -12.70 15.03
C SER A 255 0.63 -13.97 14.19
N LYS A 256 -0.33 -14.20 13.29
CA LYS A 256 -0.44 -15.44 12.50
C LYS A 256 -1.01 -15.15 11.11
N PRO A 257 -0.56 -15.85 10.06
CA PRO A 257 -1.22 -15.82 8.76
C PRO A 257 -2.49 -16.69 8.76
N LEU A 258 -3.40 -16.41 7.84
CA LEU A 258 -4.47 -17.33 7.48
C LEU A 258 -3.95 -18.33 6.46
N ILE A 259 -4.17 -19.63 6.68
CA ILE A 259 -3.83 -20.69 5.71
C ILE A 259 -5.13 -21.28 5.15
N ILE A 260 -5.25 -21.28 3.82
CA ILE A 260 -6.38 -21.88 3.08
C ILE A 260 -5.84 -22.99 2.20
N ASP A 261 -6.37 -24.21 2.36
CA ASP A 261 -5.99 -25.34 1.52
C ASP A 261 -7.08 -25.60 0.47
N LEU A 262 -6.81 -25.16 -0.75
CA LEU A 262 -7.68 -25.41 -1.91
C LEU A 262 -7.24 -26.64 -2.73
N SER A 263 -6.17 -27.34 -2.32
CA SER A 263 -5.56 -28.41 -3.12
C SER A 263 -6.48 -29.61 -3.39
N LYS A 264 -7.48 -29.83 -2.52
CA LYS A 264 -8.41 -30.99 -2.59
C LYS A 264 -9.81 -30.63 -3.09
N GLU A 265 -10.10 -29.34 -3.29
CA GLU A 265 -11.46 -28.85 -3.51
C GLU A 265 -11.79 -28.65 -5.00
N LYS A 266 -13.06 -28.80 -5.35
CA LYS A 266 -13.61 -28.43 -6.66
C LYS A 266 -13.89 -26.93 -6.70
N SER A 267 -13.83 -26.30 -7.86
CA SER A 267 -14.07 -24.85 -8.04
C SER A 267 -15.42 -24.36 -7.46
N ASN A 268 -16.43 -25.22 -7.44
CA ASN A 268 -17.78 -24.88 -6.95
C ASN A 268 -17.86 -24.56 -5.45
N ASN A 269 -16.83 -24.89 -4.66
CA ASN A 269 -16.79 -24.62 -3.21
C ASN A 269 -15.87 -23.45 -2.81
N LEU A 270 -15.25 -22.78 -3.79
CA LEU A 270 -14.24 -21.76 -3.54
C LEU A 270 -14.73 -20.62 -2.64
N GLU A 271 -15.88 -20.03 -2.97
CA GLU A 271 -16.48 -18.93 -2.21
C GLU A 271 -16.75 -19.35 -0.76
N LYS A 272 -17.39 -20.50 -0.56
CA LYS A 272 -17.72 -21.02 0.78
C LYS A 272 -16.47 -21.24 1.65
N ILE A 273 -15.40 -21.79 1.08
CA ILE A 273 -14.16 -22.07 1.81
C ILE A 273 -13.49 -20.77 2.22
N ILE A 274 -13.40 -19.78 1.33
CA ILE A 274 -12.79 -18.49 1.63
C ILE A 274 -13.59 -17.76 2.71
N ILE A 275 -14.93 -17.72 2.62
CA ILE A 275 -15.81 -17.13 3.62
C ILE A 275 -15.56 -17.77 4.98
N GLN A 276 -15.69 -19.11 5.07
CA GLN A 276 -15.54 -19.82 6.34
C GLN A 276 -14.15 -19.65 6.94
N SER A 277 -13.11 -19.65 6.12
CA SER A 277 -11.73 -19.48 6.57
C SER A 277 -11.49 -18.09 7.18
N ILE A 278 -12.01 -17.04 6.54
CA ILE A 278 -11.88 -15.66 7.03
C ILE A 278 -12.71 -15.46 8.30
N GLU A 279 -13.94 -15.97 8.38
CA GLU A 279 -14.76 -15.90 9.58
C GLU A 279 -14.11 -16.64 10.76
N ASN A 280 -13.57 -17.84 10.53
CA ASN A 280 -12.83 -18.58 11.56
C ASN A 280 -11.61 -17.81 12.05
N PHE A 281 -10.89 -17.12 11.15
CA PHE A 281 -9.75 -16.28 11.51
C PHE A 281 -10.19 -15.12 12.40
N LYS A 282 -11.27 -14.42 12.03
CA LYS A 282 -11.85 -13.30 12.81
C LYS A 282 -12.22 -13.74 14.22
N GLU A 283 -12.94 -14.87 14.36
CA GLU A 283 -13.33 -15.39 15.67
C GLU A 283 -12.10 -15.78 16.52
N ASN A 284 -11.08 -16.39 15.91
CA ASN A 284 -9.84 -16.73 16.60
C ASN A 284 -9.08 -15.48 17.05
N TYR A 285 -9.08 -14.41 16.24
CA TYR A 285 -8.47 -13.14 16.62
C TYR A 285 -9.22 -12.45 17.77
N LYS A 286 -10.56 -12.45 17.75
CA LYS A 286 -11.38 -11.96 18.89
C LYS A 286 -11.07 -12.72 20.18
N LYS A 287 -10.95 -14.06 20.11
CA LYS A 287 -10.58 -14.90 21.26
C LYS A 287 -9.16 -14.58 21.75
N TYR A 288 -8.20 -14.39 20.84
CA TYR A 288 -6.84 -13.95 21.14
C TYR A 288 -6.84 -12.60 21.87
N PHE A 289 -7.55 -11.60 21.35
CA PHE A 289 -7.69 -10.30 22.01
C PHE A 289 -8.28 -10.44 23.42
N LYS A 290 -9.42 -11.11 23.55
CA LYS A 290 -10.11 -11.26 24.85
C LYS A 290 -9.23 -11.90 25.94
N ARG A 291 -8.49 -12.98 25.62
CA ARG A 291 -7.66 -13.67 26.63
C ARG A 291 -6.39 -12.90 27.01
N ASN A 292 -5.91 -12.01 26.12
CA ASN A 292 -4.68 -11.23 26.36
C ASN A 292 -4.95 -9.78 26.80
N HIS A 293 -6.19 -9.27 26.73
CA HIS A 293 -6.55 -7.89 27.06
C HIS A 293 -6.12 -7.47 28.48
N LYS A 294 -6.01 -8.41 29.41
CA LYS A 294 -5.47 -8.17 30.76
C LYS A 294 -4.03 -7.64 30.78
N TYR A 295 -3.26 -7.82 29.72
CA TYR A 295 -1.88 -7.32 29.60
C TYR A 295 -1.79 -5.89 29.05
N ASN A 296 -2.89 -5.36 28.51
CA ASN A 296 -3.07 -3.96 28.14
C ASN A 296 -4.58 -3.65 28.14
N SER A 297 -5.11 -3.30 29.31
CA SER A 297 -6.55 -3.10 29.52
C SER A 297 -7.12 -1.86 28.82
N SER A 298 -6.27 -0.92 28.42
CA SER A 298 -6.67 0.28 27.65
C SER A 298 -6.75 0.04 26.14
N ALA A 299 -6.28 -1.12 25.66
CA ALA A 299 -6.24 -1.42 24.23
C ALA A 299 -7.64 -1.59 23.65
N SER A 300 -7.89 -0.95 22.50
CA SER A 300 -9.05 -1.21 21.67
C SER A 300 -8.69 -2.22 20.58
N MET A 301 -9.57 -3.21 20.35
CA MET A 301 -9.32 -4.27 19.38
C MET A 301 -9.13 -3.70 17.97
N LEU A 302 -8.00 -4.02 17.36
CA LEU A 302 -7.73 -3.74 15.96
C LEU A 302 -8.66 -4.54 15.04
N ASP A 303 -8.77 -4.15 13.77
CA ASP A 303 -9.60 -4.90 12.83
C ASP A 303 -9.21 -6.39 12.81
N PRO A 304 -10.16 -7.33 12.85
CA PRO A 304 -9.89 -8.75 13.06
C PRO A 304 -9.50 -9.51 11.78
N TYR A 305 -9.36 -8.83 10.64
CA TYR A 305 -9.10 -9.48 9.36
C TYR A 305 -7.63 -9.89 9.19
N PRO A 306 -7.36 -10.98 8.45
CA PRO A 306 -5.98 -11.40 8.18
C PRO A 306 -5.23 -10.37 7.32
N ARG A 307 -3.95 -10.18 7.61
CA ARG A 307 -3.03 -9.35 6.82
C ARG A 307 -2.23 -10.17 5.83
N LEU A 308 -1.99 -11.43 6.13
CA LEU A 308 -1.28 -12.38 5.28
C LEU A 308 -2.12 -13.66 5.14
N ILE A 309 -2.36 -14.08 3.91
CA ILE A 309 -3.21 -15.23 3.56
C ILE A 309 -2.43 -16.14 2.63
N LEU A 310 -2.14 -17.35 3.08
CA LEU A 310 -1.42 -18.37 2.34
C LEU A 310 -2.44 -19.33 1.71
N VAL A 311 -2.54 -19.33 0.39
CA VAL A 311 -3.48 -20.18 -0.35
C VAL A 311 -2.70 -21.28 -1.06
N LYS A 312 -2.80 -22.50 -0.53
CA LYS A 312 -2.08 -23.66 -1.05
C LYS A 312 -2.48 -23.96 -2.49
N GLY A 313 -1.49 -24.12 -3.35
CA GLY A 313 -1.69 -24.37 -4.79
C GLY A 313 -1.90 -23.10 -5.63
N ILE A 314 -1.92 -21.90 -5.02
CA ILE A 314 -2.11 -20.63 -5.73
C ILE A 314 -0.98 -19.65 -5.43
N GLY A 315 -0.81 -19.22 -4.17
CA GLY A 315 0.15 -18.21 -3.79
C GLY A 315 -0.17 -17.57 -2.45
N ILE A 316 0.38 -16.38 -2.24
CA ILE A 316 0.25 -15.59 -1.01
C ILE A 316 -0.48 -14.30 -1.34
N PHE A 317 -1.46 -13.97 -0.52
CA PHE A 317 -2.18 -12.70 -0.59
C PHE A 317 -1.89 -11.89 0.68
N SER A 318 -1.69 -10.60 0.52
CA SER A 318 -1.65 -9.66 1.64
C SER A 318 -2.78 -8.66 1.55
N THR A 319 -3.15 -8.08 2.69
CA THR A 319 -4.24 -7.10 2.77
C THR A 319 -3.79 -5.85 3.50
N GLY A 320 -4.26 -4.71 3.05
CA GLY A 320 -3.95 -3.42 3.68
C GLY A 320 -5.01 -2.36 3.40
N PRO A 321 -5.06 -1.28 4.22
CA PRO A 321 -5.93 -0.13 3.98
C PRO A 321 -5.68 0.59 2.65
N THR A 322 -4.46 0.47 2.11
CA THR A 322 -4.03 0.99 0.80
C THR A 322 -3.17 -0.05 0.09
N PHE A 323 -2.90 0.14 -1.20
CA PHE A 323 -1.96 -0.70 -1.94
C PHE A 323 -0.56 -0.70 -1.32
N LYS A 324 -0.09 0.48 -0.87
CA LYS A 324 1.19 0.60 -0.16
C LYS A 324 1.23 -0.26 1.10
N ASP A 325 0.17 -0.22 1.92
CA ASP A 325 0.11 -1.03 3.15
C ASP A 325 0.03 -2.53 2.84
N ALA A 326 -0.74 -2.92 1.82
CA ALA A 326 -0.81 -4.32 1.37
C ALA A 326 0.55 -4.81 0.88
N LYS A 327 1.30 -3.98 0.13
CA LYS A 327 2.65 -4.29 -0.33
C LYS A 327 3.64 -4.43 0.83
N ILE A 328 3.61 -3.50 1.80
CA ILE A 328 4.43 -3.60 3.02
C ILE A 328 4.11 -4.90 3.77
N ALA A 329 2.84 -5.24 3.94
CA ALA A 329 2.44 -6.50 4.59
C ALA A 329 2.94 -7.72 3.81
N MET A 330 2.98 -7.68 2.47
CA MET A 330 3.56 -8.73 1.64
C MET A 330 5.07 -8.84 1.86
N ASP A 331 5.80 -7.74 1.77
CA ASP A 331 7.27 -7.73 1.89
C ASP A 331 7.71 -8.25 3.27
N VAL A 332 7.09 -7.75 4.35
CA VAL A 332 7.32 -8.24 5.72
C VAL A 332 6.90 -9.70 5.86
N GLY A 333 5.76 -10.09 5.27
CA GLY A 333 5.26 -11.46 5.30
C GLY A 333 6.16 -12.46 4.59
N LEU A 334 6.65 -12.12 3.40
CA LEU A 334 7.59 -12.96 2.64
C LEU A 334 8.91 -13.13 3.37
N ASN A 335 9.42 -12.04 3.96
CA ASN A 335 10.62 -12.09 4.79
C ASN A 335 10.42 -13.03 5.99
N SER A 336 9.34 -12.86 6.74
CA SER A 336 9.00 -13.72 7.88
C SER A 336 8.85 -15.19 7.50
N LEU A 337 8.15 -15.48 6.40
CA LEU A 337 7.99 -16.87 5.92
C LEU A 337 9.31 -17.50 5.47
N SER A 338 10.22 -16.70 4.89
CA SER A 338 11.56 -17.16 4.53
C SER A 338 12.37 -17.55 5.77
N VAL A 339 12.35 -16.71 6.81
CA VAL A 339 13.03 -16.99 8.10
C VAL A 339 12.40 -18.22 8.78
N ILE A 340 11.07 -18.30 8.84
CA ILE A 340 10.37 -19.46 9.43
C ILE A 340 10.77 -20.77 8.72
N LEU A 341 10.79 -20.76 7.38
CA LEU A 341 11.19 -21.92 6.60
C LEU A 341 12.64 -22.31 6.87
N GLN A 342 13.55 -21.35 6.90
CA GLN A 342 14.97 -21.59 7.14
C GLN A 342 15.21 -22.09 8.57
N ALA A 343 14.56 -21.48 9.57
CA ALA A 343 14.61 -21.91 10.96
C ALA A 343 14.05 -23.33 11.14
N ALA A 344 12.97 -23.66 10.44
CA ALA A 344 12.35 -25.00 10.46
C ALA A 344 13.24 -26.08 9.80
N LYS A 345 13.98 -25.73 8.76
CA LYS A 345 14.97 -26.61 8.11
C LYS A 345 16.19 -26.87 9.00
N PHE A 346 16.60 -25.87 9.77
CA PHE A 346 17.71 -25.96 10.71
C PHE A 346 17.34 -26.74 11.98
N GLY A 347 16.15 -26.46 12.54
CA GLY A 347 15.67 -27.05 13.78
C GLY A 347 14.15 -26.94 13.95
N ASN A 348 13.70 -26.14 14.91
CA ASN A 348 12.30 -25.89 15.18
C ASN A 348 12.09 -24.39 15.39
N PHE A 349 11.31 -23.76 14.51
CA PHE A 349 10.97 -22.36 14.70
C PHE A 349 10.20 -22.13 16.01
N LYS A 350 10.61 -21.13 16.78
CA LYS A 350 9.98 -20.71 18.03
C LYS A 350 9.98 -19.19 18.13
N SER A 351 8.80 -18.60 18.18
CA SER A 351 8.61 -17.17 18.42
C SER A 351 8.55 -16.83 19.92
N ILE A 352 8.44 -15.55 20.25
CA ILE A 352 8.19 -15.05 21.60
C ILE A 352 6.82 -15.50 22.13
N PRO A 353 6.60 -15.49 23.47
CA PRO A 353 5.32 -15.85 24.08
C PRO A 353 4.16 -14.96 23.58
N GLU A 354 2.96 -15.54 23.48
CA GLU A 354 1.75 -14.85 22.98
C GLU A 354 1.45 -13.55 23.74
N LYS A 355 1.72 -13.49 25.05
CA LYS A 355 1.55 -12.27 25.85
C LYS A 355 2.44 -11.12 25.37
N GLU A 356 3.68 -11.44 24.97
CA GLU A 356 4.64 -10.44 24.48
C GLU A 356 4.28 -10.00 23.05
N ILE A 357 3.78 -10.94 22.22
CA ILE A 357 3.20 -10.62 20.91
C ILE A 357 2.04 -9.62 21.06
N PHE A 358 1.16 -9.87 22.04
CA PHE A 358 0.02 -8.97 22.31
C PHE A 358 0.47 -7.59 22.80
N ARG A 359 1.43 -7.54 23.73
CA ARG A 359 1.99 -6.26 24.21
C ARG A 359 2.57 -5.44 23.07
N MET A 360 3.27 -6.08 22.14
CA MET A 360 3.84 -5.43 20.96
C MET A 360 2.77 -4.99 19.96
N GLU A 361 1.77 -5.84 19.64
CA GLU A 361 0.70 -5.51 18.69
C GLU A 361 -0.15 -4.32 19.13
N TYR A 362 -0.30 -4.15 20.44
CA TYR A 362 -1.07 -3.06 21.06
C TYR A 362 -0.19 -2.01 21.74
N TRP A 363 1.08 -1.98 21.38
CA TRP A 363 2.01 -0.99 21.90
C TRP A 363 1.75 0.39 21.26
N PRO A 364 1.51 1.46 22.07
CA PRO A 364 1.18 2.78 21.52
C PRO A 364 2.23 3.33 20.55
N LEU A 365 3.51 3.09 20.79
CA LEU A 365 4.60 3.55 19.91
C LEU A 365 4.60 2.85 18.55
N GLU A 366 4.24 1.57 18.50
CA GLU A 366 4.09 0.83 17.25
C GLU A 366 2.81 1.24 16.51
N LEU A 367 1.69 1.39 17.23
CA LEU A 367 0.43 1.83 16.65
C LEU A 367 0.51 3.23 16.04
N ALA A 368 1.35 4.12 16.60
CA ALA A 368 1.59 5.45 16.04
C ALA A 368 2.21 5.42 14.62
N LYS A 369 2.90 4.33 14.26
CA LYS A 369 3.44 4.11 12.90
C LYS A 369 2.34 3.79 11.88
N ILE A 370 1.15 3.39 12.34
CA ILE A 370 -0.02 3.10 11.49
C ILE A 370 -0.91 4.35 11.47
N LYS A 371 -0.56 5.33 10.64
CA LYS A 371 -1.33 6.57 10.54
C LYS A 371 -2.74 6.30 9.99
N ASN A 372 -3.77 6.64 10.74
CA ASN A 372 -5.13 6.77 10.21
C ASN A 372 -5.25 8.11 9.47
N SER A 373 -5.31 8.08 8.14
CA SER A 373 -5.66 9.27 7.36
C SER A 373 -7.19 9.41 7.32
N SER A 374 -7.66 10.66 7.41
CA SER A 374 -9.08 11.01 7.27
C SER A 374 -9.55 11.08 5.80
N GLN A 375 -8.72 10.61 4.86
CA GLN A 375 -9.00 10.67 3.42
C GLN A 375 -10.24 9.85 3.05
N LYS A 376 -11.16 10.46 2.31
CA LYS A 376 -12.49 9.91 2.02
C LYS A 376 -12.49 8.69 1.11
N LEU A 377 -11.48 8.56 0.22
CA LEU A 377 -11.37 7.46 -0.74
C LEU A 377 -10.35 6.40 -0.33
N LYS A 378 -9.86 6.43 0.90
CA LYS A 378 -8.89 5.42 1.41
C LYS A 378 -9.45 3.99 1.26
N GLY A 379 -8.63 3.10 0.69
CA GLY A 379 -8.99 1.71 0.43
C GLY A 379 -9.82 1.50 -0.84
N GLN A 380 -10.16 2.55 -1.57
CA GLN A 380 -10.85 2.48 -2.85
C GLN A 380 -9.83 2.47 -4.00
N VAL A 381 -10.10 1.64 -5.00
CA VAL A 381 -9.32 1.52 -6.23
C VAL A 381 -10.03 2.27 -7.35
N ALA A 382 -9.39 3.32 -7.86
CA ALA A 382 -9.91 4.16 -8.93
C ALA A 382 -9.13 3.93 -10.24
N VAL A 383 -9.84 3.69 -11.34
CA VAL A 383 -9.25 3.47 -12.65
C VAL A 383 -9.68 4.59 -13.60
N VAL A 384 -8.70 5.27 -14.22
CA VAL A 384 -8.94 6.45 -15.08
C VAL A 384 -8.43 6.18 -16.48
N THR A 385 -9.33 6.18 -17.49
CA THR A 385 -8.95 6.09 -18.89
C THR A 385 -8.58 7.45 -19.47
N GLY A 386 -7.57 7.51 -20.36
CA GLY A 386 -7.01 8.77 -20.83
C GLY A 386 -6.42 9.59 -19.67
N GLY A 387 -5.85 8.89 -18.69
CA GLY A 387 -5.42 9.48 -17.43
C GLY A 387 -4.10 10.26 -17.50
N LEU A 388 -3.47 10.33 -18.66
CA LEU A 388 -2.34 11.24 -18.95
C LEU A 388 -2.79 12.50 -19.69
N GLY A 389 -4.07 12.57 -20.12
CA GLY A 389 -4.67 13.76 -20.75
C GLY A 389 -5.11 14.80 -19.73
N GLY A 390 -5.42 16.03 -20.18
CA GLY A 390 -5.69 17.19 -19.31
C GLY A 390 -6.70 16.93 -18.19
N ILE A 391 -7.95 16.53 -18.51
CA ILE A 391 -8.98 16.24 -17.49
C ILE A 391 -8.63 14.97 -16.72
N GLY A 392 -8.23 13.89 -17.43
CA GLY A 392 -7.95 12.60 -16.81
C GLY A 392 -6.83 12.66 -15.81
N TYR A 393 -5.74 13.36 -16.11
CA TYR A 393 -4.58 13.49 -15.22
C TYR A 393 -4.92 14.27 -13.93
N ILE A 394 -5.59 15.40 -14.06
CA ILE A 394 -6.00 16.21 -12.89
C ILE A 394 -7.01 15.44 -12.03
N THR A 395 -7.91 14.66 -12.67
CA THR A 395 -8.83 13.78 -11.96
C THR A 395 -8.07 12.68 -11.21
N ALA A 396 -7.08 12.04 -11.85
CA ALA A 396 -6.23 11.02 -11.22
C ALA A 396 -5.49 11.60 -10.00
N GLN A 397 -4.89 12.79 -10.13
CA GLN A 397 -4.23 13.48 -9.01
C GLN A 397 -5.20 13.82 -7.87
N LYS A 398 -6.39 14.32 -8.17
CA LYS A 398 -7.43 14.63 -7.17
C LYS A 398 -7.80 13.37 -6.38
N PHE A 399 -8.11 12.28 -7.06
CA PHE A 399 -8.49 11.02 -6.41
C PHE A 399 -7.36 10.43 -5.57
N LYS A 400 -6.10 10.52 -6.04
CA LYS A 400 -4.92 10.14 -5.26
C LYS A 400 -4.79 10.97 -3.97
N THR A 401 -4.93 12.29 -4.07
CA THR A 401 -4.85 13.20 -2.92
C THR A 401 -5.94 12.88 -1.88
N GLU A 402 -7.12 12.46 -2.34
CA GLU A 402 -8.24 12.04 -1.51
C GLU A 402 -8.12 10.58 -0.99
N GLY A 403 -7.00 9.91 -1.29
CA GLY A 403 -6.60 8.63 -0.69
C GLY A 403 -6.94 7.38 -1.49
N ALA A 404 -7.45 7.52 -2.71
CA ALA A 404 -7.66 6.35 -3.59
C ALA A 404 -6.32 5.79 -4.10
N ASP A 405 -6.26 4.49 -4.28
CA ASP A 405 -5.23 3.83 -5.09
C ASP A 405 -5.60 3.99 -6.56
N VAL A 406 -4.87 4.87 -7.27
CA VAL A 406 -5.21 5.29 -8.63
C VAL A 406 -4.41 4.52 -9.67
N ILE A 407 -5.12 4.01 -10.69
CA ILE A 407 -4.55 3.33 -11.85
C ILE A 407 -4.90 4.15 -13.10
N ILE A 408 -3.88 4.64 -13.77
CA ILE A 408 -3.99 5.35 -15.03
C ILE A 408 -3.92 4.34 -16.17
N ILE A 409 -4.89 4.41 -17.09
CA ILE A 409 -4.89 3.67 -18.35
C ILE A 409 -4.76 4.67 -19.49
N ASP A 410 -3.73 4.52 -20.30
CA ASP A 410 -3.50 5.37 -21.47
C ASP A 410 -2.79 4.58 -22.58
N ILE A 411 -2.75 5.14 -23.79
CA ILE A 411 -2.08 4.52 -24.96
C ILE A 411 -0.59 4.89 -25.05
N ILE A 412 -0.15 5.90 -24.29
CA ILE A 412 1.21 6.44 -24.34
C ILE A 412 2.21 5.38 -23.83
N ASN A 413 3.37 5.27 -24.46
CA ASN A 413 4.45 4.42 -23.98
C ASN A 413 4.99 4.94 -22.63
N PRO A 414 5.34 4.05 -21.67
CA PRO A 414 5.83 4.46 -20.35
C PRO A 414 7.02 5.42 -20.38
N GLU A 415 7.95 5.23 -21.32
CA GLU A 415 9.12 6.08 -21.50
C GLU A 415 8.80 7.51 -22.00
N ASN A 416 7.59 7.73 -22.50
CA ASN A 416 7.13 9.02 -23.04
C ASN A 416 6.20 9.77 -22.07
N ILE A 417 6.02 9.27 -20.84
CA ILE A 417 5.20 9.93 -19.82
C ILE A 417 5.92 11.17 -19.32
N LYS A 418 5.28 12.33 -19.49
CA LYS A 418 5.80 13.63 -19.05
C LYS A 418 5.22 14.08 -17.71
N GLN A 419 4.11 13.49 -17.30
CA GLN A 419 3.39 13.83 -16.07
C GLN A 419 4.03 13.14 -14.88
N ASP A 420 4.01 13.79 -13.72
CA ASP A 420 4.37 13.12 -12.45
C ASP A 420 3.25 12.18 -12.02
N ILE A 421 3.49 10.89 -12.17
CA ILE A 421 2.59 9.82 -11.73
C ILE A 421 3.06 9.13 -10.45
N THR A 422 3.98 9.73 -9.71
CA THR A 422 4.47 9.19 -8.42
C THR A 422 3.31 8.82 -7.51
N GLY A 423 3.31 7.60 -6.98
CA GLY A 423 2.25 7.06 -6.14
C GLY A 423 0.94 6.71 -6.87
N MET A 424 0.93 6.69 -8.20
CA MET A 424 -0.12 6.12 -9.03
C MET A 424 0.47 4.98 -9.86
N SER A 425 -0.36 4.04 -10.27
CA SER A 425 0.05 2.98 -11.20
C SER A 425 -0.32 3.34 -12.63
N TYR A 426 0.47 2.87 -13.57
CA TYR A 426 0.24 3.06 -15.00
C TYR A 426 0.14 1.73 -15.73
N ILE A 427 -0.88 1.60 -16.59
CA ILE A 427 -1.03 0.45 -17.49
C ILE A 427 -1.27 0.98 -18.91
N LYS A 428 -0.34 0.67 -19.82
CA LYS A 428 -0.51 0.98 -21.23
C LYS A 428 -1.58 0.08 -21.83
N CYS A 429 -2.66 0.68 -22.36
CA CYS A 429 -3.71 -0.05 -23.04
C CYS A 429 -4.43 0.81 -24.07
N ASP A 430 -4.60 0.25 -25.25
CA ASP A 430 -5.55 0.74 -26.24
C ASP A 430 -6.94 0.17 -25.87
N ILE A 431 -7.81 1.03 -25.34
CA ILE A 431 -9.14 0.66 -24.86
C ILE A 431 -10.15 0.37 -25.99
N THR A 432 -9.81 0.61 -27.24
CA THR A 432 -10.64 0.18 -28.39
C THR A 432 -10.55 -1.32 -28.63
N ASN A 433 -9.57 -1.99 -28.03
CA ASN A 433 -9.40 -3.44 -28.07
C ASN A 433 -9.97 -4.11 -26.80
N GLU A 434 -11.16 -4.71 -26.92
CA GLU A 434 -11.87 -5.33 -25.79
C GLU A 434 -11.04 -6.42 -25.10
N ASN A 435 -10.28 -7.24 -25.84
CA ASN A 435 -9.45 -8.28 -25.25
C ASN A 435 -8.35 -7.71 -24.34
N LYS A 436 -7.70 -6.62 -24.79
CA LYS A 436 -6.70 -5.91 -23.96
C LYS A 436 -7.33 -5.33 -22.71
N VAL A 437 -8.51 -4.72 -22.84
CA VAL A 437 -9.26 -4.17 -21.69
C VAL A 437 -9.58 -5.28 -20.66
N ARG A 438 -10.08 -6.42 -21.13
CA ARG A 438 -10.36 -7.58 -20.26
C ARG A 438 -9.11 -8.04 -19.51
N ASP A 439 -7.97 -8.13 -20.18
CA ASP A 439 -6.72 -8.58 -19.56
C ASP A 439 -6.15 -7.56 -18.57
N VAL A 440 -6.30 -6.26 -18.84
CA VAL A 440 -6.01 -5.18 -17.88
C VAL A 440 -6.85 -5.34 -16.60
N PHE A 441 -8.14 -5.60 -16.70
CA PHE A 441 -8.98 -5.79 -15.51
C PHE A 441 -8.65 -7.06 -14.73
N LYS A 442 -8.19 -8.15 -15.39
CA LYS A 442 -7.63 -9.31 -14.70
C LYS A 442 -6.36 -8.95 -13.92
N GLN A 443 -5.46 -8.18 -14.54
CA GLN A 443 -4.25 -7.69 -13.91
C GLN A 443 -4.57 -6.81 -12.69
N ILE A 444 -5.49 -5.85 -12.82
CA ILE A 444 -5.94 -4.97 -11.72
C ILE A 444 -6.50 -5.81 -10.58
N SER A 445 -7.37 -6.77 -10.86
CA SER A 445 -7.93 -7.65 -9.82
C SER A 445 -6.86 -8.48 -9.10
N SER A 446 -5.82 -8.93 -9.80
CA SER A 446 -4.72 -9.69 -9.19
C SER A 446 -3.84 -8.82 -8.30
N ILE A 447 -3.64 -7.53 -8.66
CA ILE A 447 -2.74 -6.60 -7.95
C ILE A 447 -3.46 -5.84 -6.82
N TYR A 448 -4.73 -5.46 -7.02
CA TYR A 448 -5.49 -4.61 -6.09
C TYR A 448 -6.68 -5.33 -5.44
N GLY A 449 -6.99 -6.52 -5.89
CA GLY A 449 -8.13 -7.31 -5.40
C GLY A 449 -9.48 -6.90 -6.02
N GLY A 450 -9.54 -5.81 -6.80
CA GLY A 450 -10.76 -5.34 -7.45
C GLY A 450 -10.75 -3.87 -7.80
N VAL A 451 -11.94 -3.30 -8.10
CA VAL A 451 -12.12 -1.90 -8.48
C VAL A 451 -13.37 -1.32 -7.81
N ASP A 452 -13.36 -0.02 -7.50
CA ASP A 452 -14.47 0.67 -6.85
C ASP A 452 -14.98 1.86 -7.64
N ILE A 453 -14.08 2.55 -8.34
CA ILE A 453 -14.38 3.77 -9.10
C ILE A 453 -13.81 3.63 -10.50
N LEU A 454 -14.66 3.76 -11.50
CA LEU A 454 -14.27 3.82 -12.90
C LEU A 454 -14.51 5.21 -13.44
N ILE A 455 -13.47 5.87 -13.96
CA ILE A 455 -13.56 7.16 -14.62
C ILE A 455 -13.31 6.95 -16.09
N SER A 456 -14.40 6.90 -16.85
CA SER A 456 -14.43 6.67 -18.29
C SER A 456 -14.29 8.01 -19.02
N ASN A 457 -13.03 8.43 -19.24
CA ASN A 457 -12.68 9.78 -19.66
C ASN A 457 -12.02 9.87 -21.03
N ALA A 458 -11.31 8.84 -21.49
CA ALA A 458 -10.61 8.87 -22.79
C ALA A 458 -11.54 9.29 -23.94
N GLY A 459 -11.00 10.03 -24.91
CA GLY A 459 -11.77 10.46 -26.08
C GLY A 459 -10.99 11.41 -26.97
N PHE A 460 -11.50 11.61 -28.16
CA PHE A 460 -11.03 12.63 -29.09
C PHE A 460 -12.20 13.26 -29.86
N ALA A 461 -11.98 14.42 -30.46
CA ALA A 461 -13.00 15.10 -31.26
C ALA A 461 -12.60 15.09 -32.73
N THR A 462 -13.48 14.53 -33.57
CA THR A 462 -13.45 14.72 -35.02
C THR A 462 -14.16 16.04 -35.34
N VAL A 463 -13.49 16.95 -36.01
CA VAL A 463 -14.01 18.26 -36.42
C VAL A 463 -14.01 18.32 -37.94
N GLU A 464 -15.17 18.08 -38.54
CA GLU A 464 -15.37 18.09 -39.98
C GLU A 464 -16.82 18.44 -40.32
N SER A 465 -17.05 19.09 -41.47
CA SER A 465 -18.41 19.35 -41.98
C SER A 465 -19.12 18.05 -42.37
N LEU A 466 -20.44 18.03 -42.28
CA LEU A 466 -21.23 16.83 -42.61
C LEU A 466 -20.99 16.36 -44.06
N GLU A 467 -20.76 17.29 -44.98
CA GLU A 467 -20.51 16.98 -46.39
C GLU A 467 -19.20 16.21 -46.60
N LYS A 468 -18.17 16.49 -45.76
CA LYS A 468 -16.84 15.91 -45.89
C LYS A 468 -16.58 14.78 -44.93
N LEU A 469 -17.49 14.54 -44.01
CA LEU A 469 -17.33 13.53 -42.96
C LEU A 469 -17.44 12.13 -43.56
N THR A 470 -16.34 11.39 -43.51
CA THR A 470 -16.23 10.04 -44.06
C THR A 470 -16.72 8.96 -43.06
N LYS A 471 -17.10 7.80 -43.59
CA LYS A 471 -17.43 6.62 -42.76
C LYS A 471 -16.30 6.26 -41.82
N GLN A 472 -15.05 6.29 -42.29
CA GLN A 472 -13.89 5.97 -41.47
C GLN A 472 -13.74 6.94 -40.27
N GLN A 473 -14.04 8.22 -40.44
CA GLN A 473 -14.02 9.20 -39.35
C GLN A 473 -15.15 8.94 -38.35
N PHE A 474 -16.34 8.52 -38.81
CA PHE A 474 -17.43 8.06 -37.96
C PHE A 474 -17.02 6.82 -37.17
N ASP A 475 -16.55 5.77 -37.84
CA ASP A 475 -16.16 4.51 -37.21
C ASP A 475 -15.12 4.79 -36.11
N LYS A 476 -14.05 5.53 -36.42
CA LYS A 476 -13.03 5.91 -35.44
C LYS A 476 -13.62 6.67 -34.23
N SER A 477 -14.60 7.55 -34.48
CA SER A 477 -15.27 8.29 -33.40
C SER A 477 -16.12 7.36 -32.53
N PHE A 478 -16.84 6.43 -33.13
CA PHE A 478 -17.67 5.45 -32.42
C PHE A 478 -16.79 4.45 -31.65
N ASP A 479 -15.69 3.97 -32.24
CA ASP A 479 -14.79 3.03 -31.61
C ASP A 479 -14.21 3.59 -30.29
N LEU A 480 -13.70 4.82 -30.29
CA LEU A 480 -13.08 5.38 -29.09
C LEU A 480 -14.09 6.05 -28.15
N ASN A 481 -15.02 6.89 -28.67
CA ASN A 481 -15.88 7.68 -27.80
C ASN A 481 -17.15 6.94 -27.34
N LEU A 482 -17.44 5.72 -27.84
CA LEU A 482 -18.58 4.91 -27.43
C LEU A 482 -18.18 3.46 -27.08
N PHE A 483 -17.69 2.69 -28.05
CA PHE A 483 -17.43 1.26 -27.82
C PHE A 483 -16.32 1.01 -26.80
N ALA A 484 -15.24 1.79 -26.84
CA ALA A 484 -14.18 1.70 -25.84
C ALA A 484 -14.70 1.99 -24.41
N HIS A 485 -15.59 2.95 -24.25
CA HIS A 485 -16.26 3.20 -22.96
C HIS A 485 -17.11 2.02 -22.53
N HIS A 486 -17.85 1.40 -23.47
CA HIS A 486 -18.63 0.19 -23.20
C HIS A 486 -17.72 -0.96 -22.73
N TYR A 487 -16.64 -1.27 -23.46
CA TYR A 487 -15.70 -2.33 -23.10
C TYR A 487 -15.09 -2.11 -21.70
N PHE A 488 -14.64 -0.90 -21.43
CA PHE A 488 -14.07 -0.52 -20.15
C PHE A 488 -15.07 -0.71 -19.00
N VAL A 489 -16.29 -0.21 -19.16
CA VAL A 489 -17.34 -0.29 -18.13
C VAL A 489 -17.82 -1.72 -17.95
N LYS A 490 -18.06 -2.46 -19.03
CA LYS A 490 -18.49 -3.87 -19.01
C LYS A 490 -17.59 -4.73 -18.13
N HIS A 491 -16.27 -4.72 -18.37
CA HIS A 491 -15.33 -5.54 -17.61
C HIS A 491 -15.12 -5.05 -16.17
N GLY A 492 -15.17 -3.74 -15.92
CA GLY A 492 -15.09 -3.20 -14.58
C GLY A 492 -16.32 -3.50 -13.73
N VAL A 493 -17.53 -3.38 -14.30
CA VAL A 493 -18.80 -3.71 -13.63
C VAL A 493 -18.86 -5.21 -13.28
N GLU A 494 -18.34 -6.08 -14.13
CA GLU A 494 -18.27 -7.50 -13.83
C GLU A 494 -17.47 -7.80 -12.55
N ILE A 495 -16.38 -7.06 -12.32
CA ILE A 495 -15.60 -7.16 -11.07
C ILE A 495 -16.38 -6.58 -9.90
N MET A 496 -16.98 -5.40 -10.04
CA MET A 496 -17.79 -4.77 -8.99
C MET A 496 -18.95 -5.68 -8.54
N LYS A 497 -19.59 -6.39 -9.47
CA LYS A 497 -20.63 -7.39 -9.14
C LYS A 497 -20.08 -8.53 -8.30
N ARG A 498 -18.92 -9.06 -8.65
CA ARG A 498 -18.30 -10.19 -7.94
C ARG A 498 -17.86 -9.81 -6.53
N GLN A 499 -17.30 -8.61 -6.36
CA GLN A 499 -16.82 -8.16 -5.04
C GLN A 499 -17.94 -7.70 -4.08
N LYS A 500 -19.17 -7.48 -4.57
CA LYS A 500 -20.38 -7.15 -3.76
C LYS A 500 -20.19 -5.98 -2.77
N THR A 501 -19.24 -5.07 -3.03
CA THR A 501 -18.91 -3.92 -2.17
C THR A 501 -19.40 -2.60 -2.77
N ARG A 502 -20.36 -2.67 -3.70
CA ARG A 502 -20.85 -1.52 -4.46
C ARG A 502 -19.77 -0.96 -5.39
N GLY A 503 -20.05 0.17 -6.06
CA GLY A 503 -19.10 0.86 -6.93
C GLY A 503 -19.72 2.08 -7.59
N VAL A 504 -18.89 2.84 -8.31
CA VAL A 504 -19.36 3.96 -9.11
C VAL A 504 -18.62 4.04 -10.44
N VAL A 505 -19.36 4.29 -11.50
CA VAL A 505 -18.86 4.58 -12.85
C VAL A 505 -19.18 6.01 -13.19
N LEU A 506 -18.16 6.78 -13.60
CA LEU A 506 -18.24 8.19 -13.90
C LEU A 506 -17.83 8.42 -15.35
N PHE A 507 -18.72 9.01 -16.13
CA PHE A 507 -18.52 9.25 -17.55
C PHE A 507 -18.18 10.71 -17.83
N ASN A 508 -17.13 10.94 -18.62
CA ASN A 508 -16.88 12.25 -19.21
C ASN A 508 -17.79 12.45 -20.42
N ILE A 509 -18.93 13.08 -20.20
CA ILE A 509 -19.89 13.43 -21.23
C ILE A 509 -19.38 14.67 -22.00
N SER A 510 -20.21 15.44 -22.61
CA SER A 510 -19.88 16.72 -23.24
C SER A 510 -21.20 17.47 -23.51
N LYS A 511 -21.12 18.78 -23.53
CA LYS A 511 -22.26 19.57 -24.01
C LYS A 511 -22.75 19.17 -25.42
N GLN A 512 -21.84 18.60 -26.22
CA GLN A 512 -22.17 18.11 -27.57
C GLN A 512 -23.20 16.96 -27.56
N ALA A 513 -23.41 16.33 -26.40
CA ALA A 513 -24.44 15.30 -26.24
C ALA A 513 -25.89 15.87 -26.32
N VAL A 514 -26.06 17.15 -26.02
CA VAL A 514 -27.40 17.81 -25.96
C VAL A 514 -27.46 19.05 -26.83
N ASN A 515 -26.38 19.80 -27.02
CA ASN A 515 -26.33 21.01 -27.84
C ASN A 515 -25.28 20.85 -28.95
N PRO A 516 -25.69 20.48 -30.17
CA PRO A 516 -24.76 20.18 -31.26
C PRO A 516 -24.05 21.44 -31.76
N GLY A 517 -22.73 21.35 -31.87
CA GLY A 517 -21.89 22.39 -32.45
C GLY A 517 -21.62 22.13 -33.92
N LYS A 518 -21.45 23.21 -34.71
CA LYS A 518 -21.06 23.11 -36.13
C LYS A 518 -19.77 22.29 -36.28
N ASN A 519 -19.75 21.34 -37.23
CA ASN A 519 -18.65 20.46 -37.57
C ASN A 519 -18.29 19.39 -36.49
N TYR A 520 -19.17 19.10 -35.56
CA TYR A 520 -18.97 18.11 -34.50
C TYR A 520 -19.87 16.88 -34.59
N ALA A 521 -20.45 16.59 -35.76
CA ALA A 521 -21.45 15.54 -35.88
C ALA A 521 -20.99 14.18 -35.35
N ALA A 522 -19.81 13.66 -35.80
CA ALA A 522 -19.31 12.36 -35.33
C ALA A 522 -19.05 12.33 -33.83
N TYR A 523 -18.50 13.39 -33.26
CA TYR A 523 -18.26 13.51 -31.83
C TYR A 523 -19.55 13.68 -31.02
N GLY A 524 -20.46 14.59 -31.46
CA GLY A 524 -21.70 14.84 -30.76
C GLY A 524 -22.62 13.62 -30.70
N LEU A 525 -22.75 12.90 -31.81
CA LEU A 525 -23.54 11.66 -31.88
C LEU A 525 -22.98 10.60 -30.90
N THR A 526 -21.67 10.41 -30.84
CA THR A 526 -21.07 9.44 -29.90
C THR A 526 -21.26 9.84 -28.44
N LYS A 527 -21.21 11.14 -28.12
CA LYS A 527 -21.46 11.64 -26.75
C LYS A 527 -22.94 11.56 -26.35
N ALA A 528 -23.86 11.77 -27.28
CA ALA A 528 -25.29 11.53 -27.06
C ALA A 528 -25.56 10.02 -26.82
N ALA A 529 -24.98 9.15 -27.64
CA ALA A 529 -25.07 7.72 -27.45
C ALA A 529 -24.43 7.26 -26.11
N LEU A 530 -23.32 7.86 -25.71
CA LEU A 530 -22.66 7.57 -24.41
C LEU A 530 -23.55 7.97 -23.23
N LEU A 531 -24.23 9.11 -23.31
CA LEU A 531 -25.22 9.54 -22.29
C LEU A 531 -26.36 8.54 -22.17
N PHE A 532 -26.90 8.06 -23.30
CA PHE A 532 -27.92 7.03 -23.30
C PHE A 532 -27.43 5.71 -22.76
N LEU A 533 -26.22 5.28 -23.16
CA LEU A 533 -25.55 4.06 -22.66
C LEU A 533 -25.36 4.10 -21.13
N MET A 534 -24.97 5.26 -20.57
CA MET A 534 -24.90 5.44 -19.11
C MET A 534 -26.25 5.14 -18.44
N LYS A 535 -27.35 5.65 -18.98
CA LYS A 535 -28.70 5.39 -18.44
C LYS A 535 -29.10 3.92 -18.57
N GLN A 536 -28.69 3.24 -19.65
CA GLN A 536 -28.92 1.81 -19.83
C GLN A 536 -28.17 1.00 -18.75
N TYR A 537 -26.90 1.36 -18.43
CA TYR A 537 -26.15 0.75 -17.33
C TYR A 537 -26.84 0.97 -15.96
N VAL A 538 -27.43 2.13 -15.71
CA VAL A 538 -28.22 2.36 -14.49
C VAL A 538 -29.35 1.35 -14.37
N THR A 539 -30.12 1.17 -15.45
CA THR A 539 -31.27 0.26 -15.48
C THR A 539 -30.88 -1.19 -15.21
N GLU A 540 -29.73 -1.63 -15.74
CA GLU A 540 -29.31 -3.04 -15.66
C GLU A 540 -28.53 -3.39 -14.39
N TYR A 541 -27.82 -2.41 -13.78
CA TYR A 541 -26.82 -2.74 -12.74
C TYR A 541 -27.00 -2.02 -11.40
N SER A 542 -27.98 -1.11 -11.26
CA SER A 542 -28.18 -0.41 -9.98
C SER A 542 -28.57 -1.34 -8.83
N ASP A 543 -29.23 -2.46 -9.09
CA ASP A 543 -29.60 -3.48 -8.09
C ASP A 543 -28.38 -4.11 -7.42
N TYR A 544 -27.21 -4.08 -8.06
CA TYR A 544 -25.94 -4.48 -7.47
C TYR A 544 -25.30 -3.40 -6.59
N GLY A 545 -25.98 -2.25 -6.41
CA GLY A 545 -25.45 -1.08 -5.69
C GLY A 545 -24.38 -0.32 -6.48
N ILE A 546 -24.29 -0.52 -7.79
CA ILE A 546 -23.36 0.19 -8.67
C ILE A 546 -24.05 1.43 -9.22
N ARG A 547 -23.43 2.60 -9.07
CA ARG A 547 -23.94 3.91 -9.50
C ARG A 547 -23.27 4.33 -10.81
N PHE A 548 -24.00 4.98 -11.67
CA PHE A 548 -23.53 5.49 -12.95
C PHE A 548 -23.92 6.94 -13.09
N ASN A 549 -22.93 7.82 -13.20
CA ASN A 549 -23.14 9.27 -13.27
C ASN A 549 -22.20 9.87 -14.33
N GLY A 550 -22.48 11.09 -14.74
CA GLY A 550 -21.70 11.80 -15.73
C GLY A 550 -21.33 13.21 -15.33
N VAL A 551 -20.27 13.73 -15.93
CA VAL A 551 -19.92 15.14 -15.89
C VAL A 551 -19.99 15.69 -17.31
N ASN A 552 -20.77 16.75 -17.48
CA ASN A 552 -20.90 17.48 -18.73
C ASN A 552 -20.03 18.74 -18.63
N ALA A 553 -18.92 18.77 -19.39
CA ALA A 553 -17.99 19.90 -19.39
C ALA A 553 -17.95 20.64 -20.72
N ASP A 554 -17.68 21.94 -20.68
CA ASP A 554 -17.46 22.77 -21.88
C ASP A 554 -16.14 23.54 -21.81
N ARG A 555 -15.45 23.63 -22.95
CA ARG A 555 -14.26 24.47 -23.18
C ARG A 555 -13.12 24.28 -22.17
N ILE A 556 -12.75 23.03 -21.89
CA ILE A 556 -11.62 22.73 -21.01
C ILE A 556 -10.32 22.66 -21.83
N ARG A 557 -9.28 23.40 -21.43
CA ARG A 557 -7.93 23.26 -22.00
C ARG A 557 -7.42 21.83 -21.79
N SER A 558 -7.15 21.14 -22.88
CA SER A 558 -6.76 19.73 -22.88
C SER A 558 -6.12 19.36 -24.22
N GLY A 559 -5.67 18.11 -24.37
CA GLY A 559 -5.24 17.60 -25.69
C GLY A 559 -6.35 17.67 -26.76
N LEU A 560 -7.61 17.68 -26.34
CA LEU A 560 -8.77 17.79 -27.21
C LEU A 560 -9.07 19.25 -27.60
N MET A 561 -8.79 20.21 -26.72
CA MET A 561 -8.93 21.65 -26.94
C MET A 561 -7.57 22.34 -26.75
N THR A 562 -6.74 22.25 -27.77
CA THR A 562 -5.38 22.80 -27.77
C THR A 562 -5.39 24.33 -27.86
N ASN A 563 -4.30 24.98 -27.44
CA ASN A 563 -4.15 26.44 -27.54
C ASN A 563 -4.31 26.94 -28.98
N ASP A 564 -3.82 26.17 -29.98
CA ASP A 564 -3.97 26.51 -31.38
C ASP A 564 -5.44 26.50 -31.82
N MET A 565 -6.20 25.47 -31.41
CA MET A 565 -7.64 25.39 -31.67
C MET A 565 -8.41 26.53 -30.97
N ILE A 566 -8.06 26.87 -29.74
CA ILE A 566 -8.65 27.98 -28.98
C ILE A 566 -8.42 29.30 -29.75
N THR A 567 -7.18 29.54 -30.20
CA THR A 567 -6.82 30.74 -30.96
C THR A 567 -7.56 30.85 -32.26
N LYS A 568 -7.64 29.76 -33.04
CA LYS A 568 -8.40 29.74 -34.30
C LYS A 568 -9.89 30.04 -34.10
N ARG A 569 -10.48 29.45 -33.04
CA ARG A 569 -11.92 29.62 -32.76
C ARG A 569 -12.27 30.98 -32.16
N SER A 570 -11.40 31.54 -31.33
CA SER A 570 -11.60 32.89 -30.80
C SER A 570 -11.56 33.94 -31.93
N LYS A 571 -10.54 33.86 -32.82
CA LYS A 571 -10.43 34.72 -34.01
C LYS A 571 -11.65 34.62 -34.91
N ALA A 572 -12.14 33.41 -35.21
CA ALA A 572 -13.31 33.18 -36.04
C ALA A 572 -14.61 33.80 -35.47
N ARG A 573 -14.63 34.19 -34.21
CA ARG A 573 -15.74 34.85 -33.49
C ARG A 573 -15.47 36.31 -33.14
N GLY A 574 -14.32 36.86 -33.55
CA GLY A 574 -13.93 38.22 -33.18
C GLY A 574 -13.66 38.42 -31.70
N LEU A 575 -13.26 37.33 -30.98
CA LEU A 575 -13.04 37.34 -29.56
C LEU A 575 -11.53 37.15 -29.24
N THR A 576 -11.09 37.65 -28.08
CA THR A 576 -9.83 37.25 -27.53
C THR A 576 -9.93 35.80 -26.99
N THR A 577 -8.80 35.10 -26.83
CA THR A 577 -8.80 33.74 -26.25
C THR A 577 -9.41 33.72 -24.85
N LYS A 578 -9.18 34.77 -24.06
CA LYS A 578 -9.78 34.95 -22.70
C LYS A 578 -11.30 35.08 -22.79
N GLN A 579 -11.81 35.96 -23.62
CA GLN A 579 -13.26 36.12 -23.84
C GLN A 579 -13.91 34.86 -24.37
N TYR A 580 -13.25 34.12 -25.27
CA TYR A 580 -13.75 32.85 -25.76
C TYR A 580 -13.85 31.77 -24.68
N MET A 581 -12.82 31.63 -23.85
CA MET A 581 -12.79 30.63 -22.78
C MET A 581 -13.72 30.97 -21.61
N SER A 582 -13.91 32.26 -21.32
CA SER A 582 -14.81 32.75 -20.26
C SER A 582 -16.21 33.14 -20.81
N GLY A 583 -16.59 32.71 -22.03
CA GLY A 583 -17.89 33.01 -22.65
C GLY A 583 -19.03 32.20 -22.06
N ASN A 584 -19.25 32.30 -20.76
CA ASN A 584 -20.35 31.70 -19.99
C ASN A 584 -20.94 32.75 -19.03
N LEU A 585 -22.01 32.43 -18.30
CA LEU A 585 -22.71 33.38 -17.42
C LEU A 585 -21.82 33.88 -16.26
N LEU A 586 -20.98 33.04 -15.71
CA LEU A 586 -20.05 33.41 -14.62
C LEU A 586 -18.85 34.23 -15.11
N LYS A 587 -18.64 34.39 -16.43
CA LYS A 587 -17.50 35.08 -17.04
C LYS A 587 -16.12 34.53 -16.56
N GLN A 588 -16.07 33.24 -16.29
CA GLN A 588 -14.88 32.54 -15.79
C GLN A 588 -14.47 31.40 -16.71
N GLU A 589 -13.16 31.18 -16.85
CA GLU A 589 -12.65 30.01 -17.53
C GLU A 589 -12.82 28.77 -16.64
N VAL A 590 -13.46 27.72 -17.17
CA VAL A 590 -13.59 26.43 -16.51
C VAL A 590 -12.31 25.63 -16.73
N LYS A 591 -11.76 25.08 -15.65
CA LYS A 591 -10.51 24.34 -15.65
C LYS A 591 -10.72 22.84 -15.44
N ALA A 592 -9.69 22.04 -15.73
CA ALA A 592 -9.74 20.59 -15.51
C ALA A 592 -9.98 20.21 -14.03
N ILE A 593 -9.55 21.06 -13.08
CA ILE A 593 -9.79 20.82 -11.65
C ILE A 593 -11.26 20.92 -11.28
N ASP A 594 -12.01 21.83 -11.90
CA ASP A 594 -13.44 21.98 -11.64
C ASP A 594 -14.23 20.73 -12.08
N VAL A 595 -13.77 20.10 -13.18
CA VAL A 595 -14.31 18.82 -13.67
C VAL A 595 -13.91 17.66 -12.74
N ALA A 596 -12.67 17.66 -12.25
CA ALA A 596 -12.18 16.65 -11.31
C ALA A 596 -12.93 16.71 -9.97
N ASP A 597 -13.23 17.92 -9.48
CA ASP A 597 -14.04 18.12 -8.26
C ASP A 597 -15.48 17.63 -8.43
N ALA A 598 -16.08 17.81 -9.62
CA ALA A 598 -17.40 17.26 -9.93
C ALA A 598 -17.39 15.72 -9.94
N PHE A 599 -16.37 15.09 -10.53
CA PHE A 599 -16.19 13.64 -10.46
C PHE A 599 -16.03 13.16 -9.03
N TYR A 600 -15.20 13.83 -8.24
CA TYR A 600 -15.00 13.51 -6.83
C TYR A 600 -16.30 13.63 -6.02
N HIS A 601 -17.08 14.69 -6.23
CA HIS A 601 -18.38 14.86 -5.59
C HIS A 601 -19.34 13.71 -5.93
N LEU A 602 -19.45 13.33 -7.21
CA LEU A 602 -20.27 12.20 -7.64
C LEU A 602 -19.80 10.87 -7.08
N ALA A 603 -18.48 10.69 -6.90
CA ALA A 603 -17.94 9.48 -6.26
C ALA A 603 -18.45 9.34 -4.82
N LEU A 604 -18.57 10.43 -4.08
CA LEU A 604 -19.05 10.45 -2.68
C LEU A 604 -20.57 10.53 -2.52
N SER A 605 -21.32 10.82 -3.58
CA SER A 605 -22.78 10.98 -3.53
C SER A 605 -23.49 9.62 -3.60
N TYR A 606 -23.47 8.89 -2.50
CA TYR A 606 -23.93 7.49 -2.43
C TYR A 606 -25.41 7.23 -2.82
N LYS A 607 -26.23 8.25 -2.86
CA LYS A 607 -27.66 8.16 -3.26
C LYS A 607 -27.91 8.72 -4.66
N SER A 608 -26.87 9.15 -5.40
CA SER A 608 -26.98 9.69 -6.74
C SER A 608 -26.58 8.66 -7.78
N THR A 609 -27.49 8.35 -8.70
CA THR A 609 -27.26 7.59 -9.94
C THR A 609 -28.09 8.22 -11.07
N ALA A 610 -27.75 7.97 -12.32
CA ALA A 610 -28.32 8.62 -13.50
C ALA A 610 -28.14 10.16 -13.55
N SER A 611 -27.34 10.72 -12.64
CA SER A 611 -27.15 12.16 -12.54
C SER A 611 -26.02 12.64 -13.45
N VAL A 612 -26.20 13.83 -14.03
CA VAL A 612 -25.15 14.51 -14.79
C VAL A 612 -24.95 15.91 -14.21
N ILE A 613 -23.72 16.16 -13.72
CA ILE A 613 -23.32 17.49 -13.26
C ILE A 613 -22.76 18.26 -14.44
N THR A 614 -23.30 19.45 -14.72
CA THR A 614 -22.79 20.35 -15.75
C THR A 614 -21.75 21.30 -15.12
N VAL A 615 -20.55 21.34 -15.72
CA VAL A 615 -19.41 22.17 -15.31
C VAL A 615 -18.98 23.01 -16.51
N ASP A 616 -19.64 24.16 -16.71
CA ASP A 616 -19.46 25.02 -17.88
C ASP A 616 -19.53 26.53 -17.58
N GLY A 617 -19.65 26.89 -16.31
CA GLY A 617 -19.76 28.28 -15.86
C GLY A 617 -21.13 28.92 -16.17
N GLY A 618 -22.14 28.10 -16.47
CA GLY A 618 -23.47 28.52 -16.80
C GLY A 618 -23.68 28.75 -18.31
N ASN A 619 -24.07 27.68 -18.99
CA ASN A 619 -24.54 27.72 -20.39
C ASN A 619 -25.91 27.01 -20.45
N LEU A 620 -26.99 27.81 -20.42
CA LEU A 620 -28.36 27.30 -20.35
C LEU A 620 -28.72 26.41 -21.53
N GLU A 621 -28.13 26.65 -22.72
CA GLU A 621 -28.35 25.84 -23.92
C GLU A 621 -27.76 24.42 -23.80
N SER A 622 -26.81 24.21 -22.91
CA SER A 622 -26.17 22.91 -22.66
C SER A 622 -26.67 22.21 -21.40
N SER A 623 -27.68 22.76 -20.72
CA SER A 623 -28.23 22.11 -19.52
C SER A 623 -29.11 20.92 -19.90
N PHE A 624 -29.01 19.85 -19.14
CA PHE A 624 -29.91 18.70 -19.24
C PHE A 624 -31.26 19.08 -18.61
N ARG A 625 -32.32 18.93 -19.34
CA ARG A 625 -33.70 19.13 -18.85
C ARG A 625 -34.42 17.81 -18.74
#